data_b0b89b4a4b5ae65087bb708295596bf1
#
_entry.id   b0b89b4a4b5ae65087bb708295596bf1
#
_cell.length_a   1.000
_cell.length_b   1.000
_cell.length_c   1.000
_cell.angle_alpha   90.00
_cell.angle_beta   90.00
_cell.angle_gamma   90.00
#
_symmetry.space_group_name_H-M   'P 1'
#
loop_
_entity.id
_entity.type
_entity.pdbx_description
1 polymer ?
#
loop_
_entity_poly.entity_id
_entity_poly.type
_entity_poly.pdbx_seq_one_letter_code
_entity_poly.pdbx_strand_id
1 'polypeptide(L)'
;MIKTLGAYVKEFKRASIATPCYMILEVLMEMMIPYLMASIIDDGVNKGDMKHIYVVGAGMLVIAAIGLFAGIMGGVYGAKASAGFAKNIRKGMYDNIQTFSFSNIDKFSTASLVTRLTTDVTNIQNAYQMVLRMCMRAPASLICALAMAFITNARISTIFLGVIVVLGVALFFIVNRARKYFTAAFPKYDELNASVQENVSAIRVVKAYVREDYEKNKFVKASENIYKIFVKAEGVVALNSPVMMFAVYGCILAISWIGAKMIIGTGSVALTTGKLMSLLNYCMSILMSLMMLSMVFVMLTMSIASAERICEVLNEKPDLKNPDQPVTDVKDGSIEFDHVTFRYNAGSEKPILSDINLSIRSGETIGLIGGTGSAKSSLVNLISRLYDVQEGAVKVGGLDVRKYDMEALRNQVSVVLQKNVLFSGTIFENLRWGDKTASDEECIRACKLACADEFIERFPERYNTYIEQGGNNVSGGQKQRLCIARALLKKPKILILDDSTSAVDTATDAKIRQAFATEIPDTTNIIIAQRISSVQNADRIIVMDDGKINGIGTHEELLAQNEIYREVYESQTGGSGDFDEKGGDQ
;
A
#
# COMPACT_ATOMS: atom_id res chain seq x y z
N MET A 1 -9.35 14.58 3.31
CA MET A 1 -8.25 13.93 4.05
C MET A 1 -8.51 13.85 5.56
N ILE A 2 -8.49 14.95 6.34
CA ILE A 2 -8.67 14.93 7.82
C ILE A 2 -10.01 14.30 8.22
N LYS A 3 -11.11 14.63 7.54
CA LYS A 3 -12.44 14.06 7.79
C LYS A 3 -12.48 12.55 7.50
N THR A 4 -11.85 12.11 6.41
CA THR A 4 -11.77 10.69 6.03
C THR A 4 -10.99 9.91 7.08
N LEU A 5 -9.76 10.34 7.41
CA LEU A 5 -8.94 9.68 8.42
C LEU A 5 -9.57 9.73 9.81
N GLY A 6 -10.15 10.88 10.21
CA GLY A 6 -10.81 11.04 11.51
C GLY A 6 -11.95 10.04 11.75
N ALA A 7 -12.63 9.58 10.69
CA ALA A 7 -13.66 8.56 10.79
C ALA A 7 -13.13 7.21 11.30
N TYR A 8 -11.84 6.93 11.13
CA TYR A 8 -11.21 5.67 11.56
C TYR A 8 -10.72 5.66 13.02
N VAL A 9 -10.91 6.76 13.76
CA VAL A 9 -10.66 6.78 15.23
C VAL A 9 -11.62 5.85 15.97
N LYS A 10 -12.88 5.74 15.53
CA LYS A 10 -13.92 4.80 16.01
C LYS A 10 -13.93 4.64 17.55
N GLU A 11 -13.69 3.41 18.02
CA GLU A 11 -13.69 3.03 19.44
C GLU A 11 -12.58 3.66 20.27
N PHE A 12 -11.54 4.21 19.64
CA PHE A 12 -10.39 4.83 20.32
C PHE A 12 -10.59 6.31 20.66
N LYS A 13 -11.80 6.89 20.44
CA LYS A 13 -12.11 8.29 20.77
C LYS A 13 -11.80 8.65 22.22
N ARG A 14 -12.15 7.77 23.17
CA ARG A 14 -11.86 8.00 24.61
C ARG A 14 -10.35 8.11 24.88
N ALA A 15 -9.56 7.22 24.32
CA ALA A 15 -8.12 7.27 24.45
C ALA A 15 -7.50 8.52 23.78
N SER A 16 -8.04 8.90 22.62
CA SER A 16 -7.62 10.09 21.87
C SER A 16 -7.92 11.41 22.61
N ILE A 17 -8.97 11.45 23.42
CA ILE A 17 -9.30 12.62 24.25
C ILE A 17 -8.52 12.59 25.58
N ALA A 18 -8.36 11.41 26.18
CA ALA A 18 -7.64 11.27 27.44
C ALA A 18 -6.17 11.65 27.32
N THR A 19 -5.52 11.35 26.20
CA THR A 19 -4.10 11.68 25.98
C THR A 19 -3.82 13.18 26.11
N PRO A 20 -4.46 14.10 25.38
CA PRO A 20 -4.30 15.55 25.57
C PRO A 20 -4.59 16.01 27.00
N CYS A 21 -5.62 15.46 27.65
CA CYS A 21 -5.97 15.84 29.01
C CYS A 21 -4.82 15.51 30.00
N TYR A 22 -4.24 14.32 29.89
CA TYR A 22 -3.08 13.93 30.72
C TYR A 22 -1.83 14.76 30.38
N MET A 23 -1.60 15.10 29.10
CA MET A 23 -0.47 15.95 28.70
C MET A 23 -0.61 17.35 29.27
N ILE A 24 -1.83 17.92 29.27
CA ILE A 24 -2.08 19.24 29.87
C ILE A 24 -1.90 19.19 31.39
N LEU A 25 -2.40 18.13 32.06
CA LEU A 25 -2.21 17.93 33.49
C LEU A 25 -0.72 17.81 33.86
N GLU A 26 0.05 17.05 33.09
CA GLU A 26 1.51 16.93 33.27
C GLU A 26 2.19 18.30 33.19
N VAL A 27 1.85 19.11 32.18
CA VAL A 27 2.38 20.46 31.99
C VAL A 27 2.03 21.38 33.17
N LEU A 28 0.78 21.32 33.65
CA LEU A 28 0.38 22.13 34.82
C LEU A 28 1.19 21.77 36.04
N MET A 29 1.41 20.49 36.31
CA MET A 29 2.24 20.04 37.43
C MET A 29 3.70 20.48 37.25
N GLU A 30 4.25 20.33 36.06
CA GLU A 30 5.63 20.75 35.74
C GLU A 30 5.83 22.26 35.96
N MET A 31 4.87 23.11 35.58
CA MET A 31 4.99 24.57 35.75
C MET A 31 4.79 25.05 37.18
N MET A 32 4.22 24.23 38.08
CA MET A 32 4.09 24.55 39.50
C MET A 32 5.43 24.39 40.27
N ILE A 33 6.31 23.51 39.81
CA ILE A 33 7.57 23.21 40.50
C ILE A 33 8.48 24.43 40.63
N PRO A 34 8.78 25.23 39.58
CA PRO A 34 9.61 26.43 39.73
C PRO A 34 8.97 27.49 40.63
N TYR A 35 7.62 27.59 40.66
CA TYR A 35 6.92 28.51 41.56
C TYR A 35 7.11 28.15 43.01
N LEU A 36 6.98 26.87 43.39
CA LEU A 36 7.20 26.37 44.75
C LEU A 36 8.66 26.45 45.13
N MET A 37 9.58 26.24 44.19
CA MET A 37 11.00 26.39 44.42
C MET A 37 11.36 27.84 44.81
N ALA A 38 10.70 28.84 44.23
CA ALA A 38 10.86 30.21 44.65
C ALA A 38 10.48 30.41 46.13
N SER A 39 9.34 29.81 46.56
CA SER A 39 8.91 29.87 47.96
C SER A 39 9.91 29.20 48.94
N ILE A 40 10.50 28.07 48.54
CA ILE A 40 11.57 27.43 49.33
C ILE A 40 12.77 28.37 49.51
N ILE A 41 13.19 29.06 48.45
CA ILE A 41 14.33 29.97 48.49
C ILE A 41 14.00 31.21 49.33
N ASP A 42 12.86 31.86 49.03
CA ASP A 42 12.53 33.16 49.60
C ASP A 42 12.05 33.08 51.06
N ASP A 43 11.18 32.11 51.37
CA ASP A 43 10.56 31.96 52.69
C ASP A 43 11.24 30.92 53.56
N GLY A 44 11.90 29.92 52.96
CA GLY A 44 12.64 28.88 53.68
C GLY A 44 14.09 29.27 53.92
N VAL A 45 14.90 29.31 52.83
CA VAL A 45 16.36 29.48 52.95
C VAL A 45 16.72 30.89 53.46
N ASN A 46 16.16 31.93 52.84
CA ASN A 46 16.49 33.31 53.19
C ASN A 46 16.03 33.70 54.62
N LYS A 47 14.95 33.04 55.13
CA LYS A 47 14.44 33.27 56.51
C LYS A 47 14.91 32.22 57.51
N GLY A 48 15.61 31.17 57.07
CA GLY A 48 16.08 30.08 57.92
C GLY A 48 14.97 29.16 58.47
N ASP A 49 13.79 29.13 57.82
CA ASP A 49 12.64 28.31 58.25
C ASP A 49 12.70 26.91 57.64
N MET A 50 13.32 25.97 58.37
CA MET A 50 13.43 24.57 57.99
C MET A 50 12.06 23.87 57.86
N LYS A 51 11.08 24.27 58.70
CA LYS A 51 9.73 23.69 58.64
C LYS A 51 9.03 23.99 57.31
N HIS A 52 9.16 25.24 56.85
CA HIS A 52 8.64 25.65 55.55
C HIS A 52 9.27 24.87 54.41
N ILE A 53 10.60 24.66 54.44
CA ILE A 53 11.32 23.84 53.44
C ILE A 53 10.78 22.42 53.38
N TYR A 54 10.57 21.75 54.54
CA TYR A 54 10.05 20.39 54.57
C TYR A 54 8.59 20.30 54.02
N VAL A 55 7.73 21.24 54.39
CA VAL A 55 6.32 21.25 53.96
C VAL A 55 6.21 21.48 52.47
N VAL A 56 6.88 22.52 51.96
CA VAL A 56 6.82 22.84 50.51
C VAL A 56 7.55 21.77 49.69
N GLY A 57 8.70 21.25 50.19
CA GLY A 57 9.43 20.16 49.56
C GLY A 57 8.58 18.87 49.44
N ALA A 58 7.84 18.49 50.50
CA ALA A 58 6.89 17.38 50.45
C ALA A 58 5.78 17.64 49.43
N GLY A 59 5.24 18.87 49.36
CA GLY A 59 4.27 19.28 48.34
C GLY A 59 4.81 19.15 46.92
N MET A 60 6.07 19.53 46.68
CA MET A 60 6.73 19.37 45.39
C MET A 60 6.84 17.90 44.97
N LEU A 61 7.17 17.01 45.91
CA LEU A 61 7.23 15.56 45.64
C LEU A 61 5.86 15.00 45.23
N VAL A 62 4.78 15.45 45.89
CA VAL A 62 3.43 15.05 45.52
C VAL A 62 3.07 15.54 44.11
N ILE A 63 3.37 16.80 43.79
CA ILE A 63 3.12 17.36 42.44
C ILE A 63 3.95 16.62 41.40
N ALA A 64 5.21 16.32 41.68
CA ALA A 64 6.06 15.53 40.78
C ALA A 64 5.49 14.12 40.55
N ALA A 65 4.96 13.46 41.61
CA ALA A 65 4.33 12.15 41.51
C ALA A 65 3.06 12.19 40.65
N ILE A 66 2.22 13.25 40.79
CA ILE A 66 1.04 13.45 39.93
C ILE A 66 1.45 13.70 38.49
N GLY A 67 2.48 14.51 38.24
CA GLY A 67 3.06 14.76 36.93
C GLY A 67 3.57 13.47 36.28
N LEU A 68 4.32 12.66 37.03
CA LEU A 68 4.79 11.35 36.56
C LEU A 68 3.63 10.43 36.16
N PHE A 69 2.61 10.32 37.03
CA PHE A 69 1.41 9.55 36.73
C PHE A 69 0.71 10.05 35.46
N ALA A 70 0.55 11.36 35.31
CA ALA A 70 -0.07 11.97 34.12
C ALA A 70 0.76 11.68 32.86
N GLY A 71 2.08 11.79 32.93
CA GLY A 71 2.98 11.46 31.81
C GLY A 71 2.90 10.00 31.38
N ILE A 72 2.88 9.06 32.34
CA ILE A 72 2.71 7.62 32.07
C ILE A 72 1.35 7.36 31.42
N MET A 73 0.27 7.88 31.99
CA MET A 73 -1.08 7.69 31.43
C MET A 73 -1.24 8.32 30.05
N GLY A 74 -0.70 9.51 29.84
CA GLY A 74 -0.64 10.13 28.52
C GLY A 74 0.11 9.29 27.50
N GLY A 75 1.20 8.65 27.92
CA GLY A 75 1.95 7.68 27.10
C GLY A 75 1.13 6.45 26.72
N VAL A 76 0.51 5.80 27.71
CA VAL A 76 -0.29 4.57 27.54
C VAL A 76 -1.51 4.84 26.65
N TYR A 77 -2.29 5.88 26.95
CA TYR A 77 -3.47 6.22 26.14
C TYR A 77 -3.09 6.71 24.74
N GLY A 78 -1.98 7.44 24.60
CA GLY A 78 -1.45 7.87 23.32
C GLY A 78 -1.04 6.70 22.42
N ALA A 79 -0.33 5.72 22.97
CA ALA A 79 0.04 4.50 22.27
C ALA A 79 -1.19 3.68 21.89
N LYS A 80 -2.16 3.49 22.81
CA LYS A 80 -3.42 2.79 22.54
C LYS A 80 -4.24 3.48 21.45
N ALA A 81 -4.33 4.81 21.48
CA ALA A 81 -5.06 5.59 20.48
C ALA A 81 -4.41 5.48 19.10
N SER A 82 -3.08 5.68 19.00
CA SER A 82 -2.37 5.68 17.72
C SER A 82 -2.30 4.29 17.09
N ALA A 83 -2.00 3.25 17.87
CA ALA A 83 -1.98 1.88 17.37
C ALA A 83 -3.39 1.40 16.95
N GLY A 84 -4.43 1.75 17.72
CA GLY A 84 -5.80 1.45 17.38
C GLY A 84 -6.29 2.18 16.13
N PHE A 85 -5.93 3.43 15.98
CA PHE A 85 -6.20 4.20 14.77
C PHE A 85 -5.54 3.56 13.53
N ALA A 86 -4.27 3.19 13.62
CA ALA A 86 -3.56 2.50 12.54
C ALA A 86 -4.17 1.14 12.20
N LYS A 87 -4.58 0.37 13.20
CA LYS A 87 -5.32 -0.89 13.02
C LYS A 87 -6.58 -0.67 12.18
N ASN A 88 -7.38 0.33 12.53
CA ASN A 88 -8.63 0.62 11.83
C ASN A 88 -8.40 1.11 10.39
N ILE A 89 -7.36 1.91 10.16
CA ILE A 89 -6.96 2.32 8.80
C ILE A 89 -6.54 1.11 7.97
N ARG A 90 -5.64 0.25 8.49
CA ARG A 90 -5.21 -0.96 7.78
C ARG A 90 -6.40 -1.84 7.42
N LYS A 91 -7.30 -2.07 8.38
CA LYS A 91 -8.52 -2.83 8.14
C LYS A 91 -9.37 -2.18 7.05
N GLY A 92 -9.64 -0.87 7.16
CA GLY A 92 -10.47 -0.16 6.18
C GLY A 92 -9.88 -0.15 4.78
N MET A 93 -8.55 0.01 4.66
CA MET A 93 -7.87 -0.09 3.36
C MET A 93 -7.94 -1.51 2.80
N TYR A 94 -7.68 -2.52 3.64
CA TYR A 94 -7.71 -3.92 3.21
C TYR A 94 -9.12 -4.34 2.77
N ASP A 95 -10.13 -4.01 3.56
CA ASP A 95 -11.53 -4.26 3.23
C ASP A 95 -11.92 -3.59 1.89
N ASN A 96 -11.46 -2.35 1.65
CA ASN A 96 -11.74 -1.64 0.40
C ASN A 96 -11.00 -2.27 -0.79
N ILE A 97 -9.73 -2.66 -0.64
CA ILE A 97 -8.95 -3.34 -1.68
C ILE A 97 -9.62 -4.64 -2.13
N GLN A 98 -10.26 -5.39 -1.19
CA GLN A 98 -10.99 -6.61 -1.55
C GLN A 98 -12.24 -6.36 -2.41
N THR A 99 -12.74 -5.12 -2.45
CA THR A 99 -13.87 -4.74 -3.31
C THR A 99 -13.45 -4.22 -4.69
N PHE A 100 -12.15 -4.01 -4.92
CA PHE A 100 -11.64 -3.44 -6.16
C PHE A 100 -11.92 -4.33 -7.37
N SER A 101 -12.28 -3.70 -8.47
CA SER A 101 -12.28 -4.31 -9.80
C SER A 101 -10.85 -4.39 -10.37
N PHE A 102 -10.66 -5.11 -11.45
CA PHE A 102 -9.35 -5.21 -12.11
C PHE A 102 -8.83 -3.84 -12.56
N SER A 103 -9.70 -2.96 -13.08
CA SER A 103 -9.36 -1.58 -13.44
C SER A 103 -8.79 -0.77 -12.27
N ASN A 104 -9.36 -0.93 -11.05
CA ASN A 104 -8.80 -0.29 -9.86
C ASN A 104 -7.44 -0.88 -9.48
N ILE A 105 -7.26 -2.21 -9.61
CA ILE A 105 -5.97 -2.88 -9.32
C ILE A 105 -4.89 -2.45 -10.32
N ASP A 106 -5.25 -2.27 -11.59
CA ASP A 106 -4.32 -1.80 -12.62
C ASP A 106 -3.85 -0.35 -12.37
N LYS A 107 -4.71 0.48 -11.75
CA LYS A 107 -4.37 1.85 -11.33
C LYS A 107 -3.31 1.86 -10.22
N PHE A 108 -3.35 0.88 -9.32
CA PHE A 108 -2.44 0.76 -8.19
C PHE A 108 -1.50 -0.43 -8.40
N SER A 109 -0.18 -0.20 -8.42
CA SER A 109 0.74 -1.33 -8.40
C SER A 109 0.68 -2.09 -7.06
N THR A 110 0.83 -3.41 -7.08
CA THR A 110 0.84 -4.25 -5.87
C THR A 110 1.87 -3.75 -4.84
N ALA A 111 3.07 -3.39 -5.30
CA ALA A 111 4.13 -2.85 -4.44
C ALA A 111 3.69 -1.54 -3.75
N SER A 112 2.98 -0.66 -4.48
CA SER A 112 2.42 0.57 -3.92
C SER A 112 1.36 0.30 -2.86
N LEU A 113 0.45 -0.65 -3.08
CA LEU A 113 -0.57 -1.03 -2.09
C LEU A 113 0.07 -1.59 -0.81
N VAL A 114 1.09 -2.45 -0.93
CA VAL A 114 1.84 -2.98 0.21
C VAL A 114 2.51 -1.84 1.00
N THR A 115 3.18 -0.91 0.32
CA THR A 115 3.82 0.25 0.97
C THR A 115 2.80 1.12 1.71
N ARG A 116 1.62 1.34 1.13
CA ARG A 116 0.53 2.10 1.76
C ARG A 116 -0.01 1.40 3.02
N LEU A 117 -0.19 0.07 2.98
CA LEU A 117 -0.66 -0.72 4.12
C LEU A 117 0.37 -0.85 5.27
N THR A 118 1.65 -0.71 4.97
CA THR A 118 2.75 -0.87 5.94
C THR A 118 3.37 0.47 6.33
N THR A 119 4.22 1.03 5.49
CA THR A 119 5.03 2.22 5.78
C THR A 119 4.17 3.46 5.95
N ASP A 120 3.25 3.74 5.02
CA ASP A 120 2.42 4.94 5.09
C ASP A 120 1.50 4.94 6.31
N VAL A 121 0.89 3.79 6.64
CA VAL A 121 0.07 3.70 7.86
C VAL A 121 0.93 3.87 9.12
N THR A 122 2.17 3.39 9.13
CA THR A 122 3.09 3.60 10.26
C THR A 122 3.47 5.07 10.40
N ASN A 123 3.72 5.77 9.29
CA ASN A 123 3.98 7.21 9.29
C ASN A 123 2.78 7.99 9.87
N ILE A 124 1.57 7.65 9.46
CA ILE A 124 0.34 8.28 9.98
C ILE A 124 0.08 7.92 11.43
N GLN A 125 0.39 6.70 11.86
CA GLN A 125 0.33 6.30 13.28
C GLN A 125 1.24 7.19 14.14
N ASN A 126 2.49 7.38 13.71
CA ASN A 126 3.47 8.22 14.41
C ASN A 126 3.04 9.69 14.42
N ALA A 127 2.56 10.20 13.28
CA ALA A 127 2.02 11.56 13.19
C ALA A 127 0.82 11.76 14.12
N TYR A 128 -0.10 10.81 14.16
CA TYR A 128 -1.27 10.88 15.04
C TYR A 128 -0.88 10.86 16.53
N GLN A 129 0.07 9.99 16.91
CA GLN A 129 0.62 9.98 18.27
C GLN A 129 1.26 11.31 18.64
N MET A 130 2.01 11.89 17.70
CA MET A 130 2.65 13.19 17.88
C MET A 130 1.62 14.32 18.05
N VAL A 131 0.55 14.31 17.23
CA VAL A 131 -0.55 15.27 17.38
C VAL A 131 -1.19 15.16 18.76
N LEU A 132 -1.49 13.97 19.24
CA LEU A 132 -2.14 13.78 20.53
C LEU A 132 -1.26 14.18 21.72
N ARG A 133 0.07 14.01 21.63
CA ARG A 133 0.99 14.28 22.71
C ARG A 133 1.69 15.63 22.57
N MET A 134 2.48 15.82 21.51
CA MET A 134 3.37 16.98 21.38
C MET A 134 2.64 18.23 20.89
N CYS A 135 1.69 18.11 19.96
CA CYS A 135 0.91 19.27 19.52
C CYS A 135 0.00 19.84 20.61
N MET A 136 -0.32 19.05 21.65
CA MET A 136 -1.06 19.55 22.81
C MET A 136 -0.14 20.03 23.92
N ARG A 137 0.97 19.30 24.18
CA ARG A 137 1.94 19.66 25.21
C ARG A 137 2.65 20.98 24.91
N ALA A 138 3.14 21.19 23.69
CA ALA A 138 3.96 22.37 23.39
C ALA A 138 3.19 23.70 23.52
N PRO A 139 1.98 23.89 22.96
CA PRO A 139 1.21 25.09 23.20
C PRO A 139 0.76 25.26 24.66
N ALA A 140 0.37 24.14 25.32
CA ALA A 140 -0.01 24.20 26.72
C ALA A 140 1.18 24.64 27.61
N SER A 141 2.37 24.08 27.39
CA SER A 141 3.59 24.48 28.12
C SER A 141 3.95 25.94 27.86
N LEU A 142 3.87 26.40 26.61
CA LEU A 142 4.11 27.80 26.24
C LEU A 142 3.15 28.75 26.98
N ILE A 143 1.85 28.45 26.94
CA ILE A 143 0.81 29.29 27.57
C ILE A 143 0.95 29.27 29.10
N CYS A 144 1.12 28.08 29.70
CA CYS A 144 1.25 27.94 31.14
C CYS A 144 2.54 28.60 31.66
N ALA A 145 3.69 28.38 31.00
CA ALA A 145 4.94 29.01 31.37
C ALA A 145 4.88 30.53 31.28
N LEU A 146 4.26 31.05 30.21
CA LEU A 146 4.04 32.50 30.05
C LEU A 146 3.12 33.05 31.15
N ALA A 147 2.00 32.39 31.44
CA ALA A 147 1.08 32.79 32.50
C ALA A 147 1.77 32.80 33.88
N MET A 148 2.52 31.75 34.20
CA MET A 148 3.27 31.65 35.46
C MET A 148 4.36 32.71 35.54
N ALA A 149 5.03 33.02 34.45
CA ALA A 149 6.00 34.11 34.38
C ALA A 149 5.34 35.48 34.67
N PHE A 150 4.17 35.75 34.07
CA PHE A 150 3.42 37.01 34.36
C PHE A 150 2.92 37.09 35.79
N ILE A 151 2.50 35.98 36.39
CA ILE A 151 2.12 35.92 37.81
C ILE A 151 3.35 36.20 38.71
N THR A 152 4.52 35.73 38.31
CA THR A 152 5.76 35.95 39.10
C THR A 152 6.25 37.37 39.00
N ASN A 153 6.37 37.96 37.81
CA ASN A 153 6.71 39.36 37.62
C ASN A 153 6.31 39.84 36.19
N ALA A 154 5.23 40.61 36.09
CA ALA A 154 4.68 41.08 34.80
C ALA A 154 5.67 41.94 33.99
N ARG A 155 6.51 42.75 34.66
CA ARG A 155 7.42 43.67 33.96
C ARG A 155 8.56 42.94 33.24
N ILE A 156 9.15 41.89 33.88
CA ILE A 156 10.18 41.08 33.23
C ILE A 156 9.56 40.20 32.17
N SER A 157 8.33 39.70 32.37
CA SER A 157 7.66 38.77 31.45
C SER A 157 7.34 39.39 30.11
N THR A 158 7.30 40.73 29.98
CA THR A 158 7.17 41.38 28.66
C THR A 158 8.33 41.05 27.70
N ILE A 159 9.51 40.74 28.22
CA ILE A 159 10.67 40.30 27.45
C ILE A 159 10.35 38.99 26.68
N PHE A 160 9.64 38.07 27.34
CA PHE A 160 9.26 36.78 26.72
C PHE A 160 8.35 37.00 25.51
N LEU A 161 7.38 37.94 25.57
CA LEU A 161 6.53 38.26 24.43
C LEU A 161 7.35 38.74 23.23
N GLY A 162 8.32 39.63 23.47
CA GLY A 162 9.21 40.12 22.42
C GLY A 162 10.03 38.97 21.79
N VAL A 163 10.61 38.11 22.63
CA VAL A 163 11.41 36.98 22.14
C VAL A 163 10.56 35.95 21.41
N ILE A 164 9.35 35.64 21.91
CA ILE A 164 8.42 34.72 21.22
C ILE A 164 8.09 35.21 19.82
N VAL A 165 7.81 36.52 19.67
CA VAL A 165 7.50 37.10 18.35
C VAL A 165 8.72 37.03 17.42
N VAL A 166 9.88 37.43 17.88
CA VAL A 166 11.13 37.39 17.08
C VAL A 166 11.48 35.97 16.66
N LEU A 167 11.42 35.03 17.60
CA LEU A 167 11.68 33.61 17.32
C LEU A 167 10.59 33.02 16.41
N GLY A 168 9.33 33.35 16.65
CA GLY A 168 8.24 32.88 15.78
C GLY A 168 8.45 33.29 14.33
N VAL A 169 8.84 34.55 14.10
CA VAL A 169 9.17 35.05 12.76
C VAL A 169 10.39 34.32 12.18
N ALA A 170 11.48 34.18 12.97
CA ALA A 170 12.69 33.48 12.52
C ALA A 170 12.40 32.02 12.16
N LEU A 171 11.66 31.30 13.01
CA LEU A 171 11.25 29.92 12.77
C LEU A 171 10.35 29.80 11.53
N PHE A 172 9.42 30.72 11.35
CA PHE A 172 8.56 30.76 10.16
C PHE A 172 9.40 30.84 8.86
N PHE A 173 10.40 31.71 8.83
CA PHE A 173 11.28 31.84 7.68
C PHE A 173 12.14 30.57 7.47
N ILE A 174 12.72 30.01 8.52
CA ILE A 174 13.51 28.76 8.45
C ILE A 174 12.66 27.62 7.90
N VAL A 175 11.46 27.40 8.48
CA VAL A 175 10.57 26.31 8.08
C VAL A 175 10.09 26.48 6.64
N ASN A 176 9.68 27.69 6.26
CA ASN A 176 9.20 27.95 4.90
C ASN A 176 10.32 27.77 3.85
N ARG A 177 11.56 28.17 4.18
CA ARG A 177 12.70 27.96 3.32
C ARG A 177 13.10 26.50 3.22
N ALA A 178 13.15 25.78 4.33
CA ALA A 178 13.44 24.34 4.39
C ALA A 178 12.42 23.52 3.59
N ARG A 179 11.11 23.82 3.75
CA ARG A 179 10.03 23.17 3.01
C ARG A 179 10.26 23.20 1.49
N LYS A 180 10.70 24.34 0.94
CA LYS A 180 10.98 24.46 -0.50
C LYS A 180 12.03 23.44 -0.97
N TYR A 181 13.11 23.26 -0.20
CA TYR A 181 14.17 22.31 -0.53
C TYR A 181 13.72 20.87 -0.34
N PHE A 182 13.01 20.54 0.75
CA PHE A 182 12.49 19.20 0.96
C PHE A 182 11.50 18.79 -0.14
N THR A 183 10.58 19.67 -0.53
CA THR A 183 9.66 19.39 -1.64
C THR A 183 10.42 19.13 -2.96
N ALA A 184 11.53 19.84 -3.22
CA ALA A 184 12.36 19.61 -4.39
C ALA A 184 13.20 18.32 -4.30
N ALA A 185 13.42 17.79 -3.09
CA ALA A 185 14.17 16.55 -2.89
C ALA A 185 13.35 15.29 -3.22
N PHE A 186 12.03 15.29 -3.02
CA PHE A 186 11.19 14.11 -3.25
C PHE A 186 11.28 13.55 -4.67
N PRO A 187 11.13 14.32 -5.76
CA PRO A 187 11.27 13.79 -7.11
C PRO A 187 12.67 13.19 -7.38
N LYS A 188 13.72 13.75 -6.77
CA LYS A 188 15.08 13.21 -6.90
C LYS A 188 15.28 11.92 -6.14
N TYR A 189 14.56 11.76 -5.02
CA TYR A 189 14.52 10.50 -4.29
C TYR A 189 13.80 9.41 -5.09
N ASP A 190 12.72 9.77 -5.77
CA ASP A 190 11.99 8.86 -6.65
C ASP A 190 12.84 8.42 -7.85
N GLU A 191 13.60 9.34 -8.46
CA GLU A 191 14.58 9.03 -9.54
C GLU A 191 15.65 8.03 -9.05
N LEU A 192 16.19 8.21 -7.84
CA LEU A 192 17.16 7.28 -7.26
C LEU A 192 16.53 5.91 -7.01
N ASN A 193 15.36 5.87 -6.39
CA ASN A 193 14.66 4.62 -6.09
C ASN A 193 14.33 3.85 -7.38
N ALA A 194 13.84 4.53 -8.41
CA ALA A 194 13.59 3.93 -9.72
C ALA A 194 14.87 3.33 -10.34
N SER A 195 15.99 4.07 -10.28
CA SER A 195 17.29 3.58 -10.77
C SER A 195 17.78 2.35 -10.02
N VAL A 196 17.64 2.33 -8.69
CA VAL A 196 18.01 1.17 -7.84
C VAL A 196 17.11 -0.03 -8.15
N GLN A 197 15.80 0.20 -8.23
CA GLN A 197 14.83 -0.87 -8.51
C GLN A 197 15.06 -1.48 -9.90
N GLU A 198 15.32 -0.65 -10.92
CA GLU A 198 15.67 -1.10 -12.27
C GLU A 198 16.92 -1.96 -12.25
N ASN A 199 18.01 -1.47 -11.63
CA ASN A 199 19.28 -2.18 -11.55
C ASN A 199 19.15 -3.52 -10.81
N VAL A 200 18.53 -3.54 -9.63
CA VAL A 200 18.37 -4.76 -8.82
C VAL A 200 17.50 -5.78 -9.56
N SER A 201 16.42 -5.34 -10.20
CA SER A 201 15.54 -6.23 -10.98
C SER A 201 16.26 -6.82 -12.19
N ALA A 202 17.12 -6.04 -12.84
CA ALA A 202 17.87 -6.41 -14.03
C ALA A 202 19.33 -6.81 -13.73
N ILE A 203 19.69 -7.14 -12.49
CA ILE A 203 21.11 -7.35 -12.08
C ILE A 203 21.81 -8.42 -12.90
N ARG A 204 21.09 -9.47 -13.31
CA ARG A 204 21.62 -10.52 -14.18
C ARG A 204 22.00 -9.98 -15.55
N VAL A 205 21.22 -9.05 -16.10
CA VAL A 205 21.51 -8.39 -17.38
C VAL A 205 22.75 -7.49 -17.24
N VAL A 206 22.80 -6.67 -16.16
CA VAL A 206 23.96 -5.82 -15.86
C VAL A 206 25.23 -6.65 -15.79
N LYS A 207 25.17 -7.82 -15.12
CA LYS A 207 26.31 -8.76 -15.01
C LYS A 207 26.66 -9.42 -16.36
N ALA A 208 25.66 -9.86 -17.11
CA ALA A 208 25.88 -10.53 -18.39
C ALA A 208 26.51 -9.60 -19.44
N TYR A 209 26.19 -8.30 -19.39
CA TYR A 209 26.73 -7.31 -20.32
C TYR A 209 27.92 -6.50 -19.78
N VAL A 210 28.41 -6.85 -18.56
CA VAL A 210 29.57 -6.17 -17.90
C VAL A 210 29.37 -4.65 -17.83
N ARG A 211 28.19 -4.21 -17.35
CA ARG A 211 27.80 -2.79 -17.29
C ARG A 211 27.77 -2.22 -15.87
N GLU A 212 28.46 -2.85 -14.91
CA GLU A 212 28.49 -2.44 -13.51
C GLU A 212 29.00 -0.99 -13.34
N ASP A 213 30.03 -0.60 -14.06
CA ASP A 213 30.60 0.74 -13.92
C ASP A 213 29.67 1.83 -14.49
N TYR A 214 28.93 1.52 -15.55
CA TYR A 214 27.89 2.41 -16.06
C TYR A 214 26.80 2.63 -15.03
N GLU A 215 26.28 1.55 -14.44
CA GLU A 215 25.23 1.61 -13.43
C GLU A 215 25.70 2.28 -12.13
N LYS A 216 26.94 2.04 -11.68
CA LYS A 216 27.54 2.77 -10.57
C LYS A 216 27.59 4.28 -10.83
N ASN A 217 28.02 4.69 -12.02
CA ASN A 217 28.09 6.11 -12.36
C ASN A 217 26.69 6.75 -12.43
N LYS A 218 25.67 6.04 -12.93
CA LYS A 218 24.28 6.46 -12.95
C LYS A 218 23.76 6.67 -11.51
N PHE A 219 24.01 5.69 -10.62
CA PHE A 219 23.65 5.76 -9.21
C PHE A 219 24.36 6.92 -8.49
N VAL A 220 25.68 7.07 -8.68
CA VAL A 220 26.48 8.14 -8.05
C VAL A 220 25.94 9.51 -8.44
N LYS A 221 25.60 9.73 -9.71
CA LYS A 221 25.02 11.00 -10.18
C LYS A 221 23.67 11.28 -9.51
N ALA A 222 22.79 10.28 -9.44
CA ALA A 222 21.49 10.42 -8.78
C ALA A 222 21.65 10.71 -7.28
N SER A 223 22.53 9.96 -6.61
CA SER A 223 22.87 10.15 -5.19
C SER A 223 23.47 11.52 -4.91
N GLU A 224 24.36 12.00 -5.77
CA GLU A 224 24.98 13.33 -5.63
C GLU A 224 23.96 14.47 -5.80
N ASN A 225 22.99 14.31 -6.69
CA ASN A 225 21.90 15.28 -6.85
C ASN A 225 21.04 15.38 -5.57
N ILE A 226 20.73 14.24 -4.96
CA ILE A 226 20.04 14.20 -3.66
C ILE A 226 20.90 14.84 -2.59
N TYR A 227 22.17 14.46 -2.47
CA TYR A 227 23.10 15.01 -1.51
C TYR A 227 23.14 16.55 -1.58
N LYS A 228 23.30 17.14 -2.78
CA LYS A 228 23.33 18.61 -2.96
C LYS A 228 22.05 19.31 -2.47
N ILE A 229 20.90 18.70 -2.67
CA ILE A 229 19.61 19.25 -2.21
C ILE A 229 19.46 19.10 -0.70
N PHE A 230 19.78 17.91 -0.15
CA PHE A 230 19.70 17.66 1.28
C PHE A 230 20.65 18.54 2.08
N VAL A 231 21.89 18.72 1.63
CA VAL A 231 22.84 19.64 2.27
C VAL A 231 22.27 21.06 2.35
N LYS A 232 21.58 21.53 1.29
CA LYS A 232 20.92 22.84 1.33
C LYS A 232 19.72 22.86 2.28
N ALA A 233 18.90 21.80 2.31
CA ALA A 233 17.76 21.69 3.18
C ALA A 233 18.19 21.63 4.66
N GLU A 234 19.10 20.71 4.98
CA GLU A 234 19.65 20.53 6.32
C GLU A 234 20.45 21.74 6.79
N GLY A 235 21.20 22.41 5.89
CA GLY A 235 21.90 23.65 6.20
C GLY A 235 20.95 24.77 6.64
N VAL A 236 19.73 24.84 6.08
CA VAL A 236 18.71 25.78 6.55
C VAL A 236 18.13 25.35 7.89
N VAL A 237 17.84 24.05 8.06
CA VAL A 237 17.32 23.51 9.34
C VAL A 237 18.38 23.64 10.45
N ALA A 238 19.64 23.44 10.14
CA ALA A 238 20.75 23.58 11.10
C ALA A 238 20.85 24.99 11.74
N LEU A 239 20.35 26.02 11.05
CA LEU A 239 20.27 27.38 11.63
C LEU A 239 19.28 27.47 12.81
N ASN A 240 18.35 26.50 12.92
CA ASN A 240 17.36 26.51 14.00
C ASN A 240 18.04 26.45 15.38
N SER A 241 19.02 25.56 15.58
CA SER A 241 19.69 25.39 16.88
C SER A 241 20.51 26.62 17.29
N PRO A 242 21.40 27.21 16.48
CA PRO A 242 22.11 28.44 16.84
C PRO A 242 21.19 29.62 17.12
N VAL A 243 20.14 29.85 16.32
CA VAL A 243 19.15 30.94 16.53
C VAL A 243 18.43 30.76 17.86
N MET A 244 18.02 29.53 18.18
CA MET A 244 17.37 29.23 19.45
C MET A 244 18.33 29.42 20.62
N MET A 245 19.57 28.92 20.54
CA MET A 245 20.58 29.08 21.61
C MET A 245 20.93 30.55 21.85
N PHE A 246 21.07 31.33 20.79
CA PHE A 246 21.28 32.76 20.89
C PHE A 246 20.13 33.46 21.63
N ALA A 247 18.88 33.10 21.30
CA ALA A 247 17.71 33.63 21.99
C ALA A 247 17.65 33.18 23.48
N VAL A 248 17.99 31.91 23.78
CA VAL A 248 18.06 31.38 25.15
C VAL A 248 19.04 32.19 25.98
N TYR A 249 20.30 32.27 25.53
CA TYR A 249 21.34 32.98 26.29
C TYR A 249 21.09 34.50 26.34
N GLY A 250 20.58 35.08 25.26
CA GLY A 250 20.16 36.49 25.24
C GLY A 250 19.06 36.78 26.26
N CYS A 251 18.05 35.91 26.36
CA CYS A 251 16.99 35.99 27.36
C CYS A 251 17.54 35.84 28.79
N ILE A 252 18.37 34.83 29.04
CA ILE A 252 18.97 34.58 30.35
C ILE A 252 19.77 35.80 30.80
N LEU A 253 20.62 36.36 29.94
CA LEU A 253 21.42 37.55 30.24
C LEU A 253 20.54 38.77 30.51
N ALA A 254 19.52 39.02 29.68
CA ALA A 254 18.60 40.14 29.86
C ALA A 254 17.81 40.04 31.17
N ILE A 255 17.27 38.84 31.47
CA ILE A 255 16.49 38.59 32.70
C ILE A 255 17.40 38.70 33.94
N SER A 256 18.61 38.14 33.89
CA SER A 256 19.57 38.21 34.99
C SER A 256 20.02 39.64 35.25
N TRP A 257 20.34 40.40 34.20
CA TRP A 257 20.74 41.81 34.31
C TRP A 257 19.63 42.70 34.87
N ILE A 258 18.44 42.65 34.26
CA ILE A 258 17.29 43.47 34.68
C ILE A 258 16.82 43.02 36.07
N GLY A 259 16.78 41.68 36.32
CA GLY A 259 16.37 41.10 37.59
C GLY A 259 17.32 41.51 38.72
N ALA A 260 18.64 41.39 38.52
CA ALA A 260 19.64 41.83 39.51
C ALA A 260 19.53 43.33 39.81
N LYS A 261 19.37 44.15 38.77
CA LYS A 261 19.16 45.59 38.95
C LYS A 261 17.89 45.91 39.75
N MET A 262 16.81 45.14 39.53
CA MET A 262 15.56 45.31 40.30
C MET A 262 15.72 44.86 41.75
N ILE A 263 16.37 43.71 42.00
CA ILE A 263 16.60 43.20 43.35
C ILE A 263 17.43 44.19 44.19
N ILE A 264 18.55 44.67 43.66
CA ILE A 264 19.45 45.61 44.35
C ILE A 264 18.75 46.97 44.51
N GLY A 265 18.11 47.51 43.48
CA GLY A 265 17.50 48.82 43.48
C GLY A 265 16.26 48.94 44.37
N THR A 266 15.53 47.85 44.62
CA THR A 266 14.31 47.84 45.45
C THR A 266 14.44 47.12 46.77
N GLY A 267 15.65 46.62 47.12
CA GLY A 267 15.86 45.84 48.33
C GLY A 267 15.02 44.58 48.39
N SER A 268 14.90 43.88 47.26
CA SER A 268 14.12 42.63 47.09
C SER A 268 12.58 42.80 47.22
N VAL A 269 12.04 43.99 47.24
CA VAL A 269 10.57 44.24 47.35
C VAL A 269 9.87 43.92 46.02
N ALA A 270 10.41 44.41 44.91
CA ALA A 270 9.79 44.19 43.59
C ALA A 270 10.07 42.84 42.98
N LEU A 271 11.20 42.24 43.28
CA LEU A 271 11.62 40.89 42.80
C LEU A 271 12.54 40.27 43.86
N THR A 272 12.28 38.99 44.16
CA THR A 272 13.15 38.18 45.07
C THR A 272 14.08 37.29 44.27
N THR A 273 15.11 36.73 44.92
CA THR A 273 16.06 35.81 44.29
C THR A 273 15.38 34.53 43.84
N GLY A 274 14.46 33.99 44.63
CA GLY A 274 13.69 32.80 44.26
C GLY A 274 12.79 33.03 43.04
N LYS A 275 12.10 34.18 42.97
CA LYS A 275 11.31 34.58 41.80
C LYS A 275 12.17 34.75 40.54
N LEU A 276 13.39 35.28 40.68
CA LEU A 276 14.31 35.39 39.54
C LEU A 276 14.68 34.00 39.00
N MET A 277 15.00 33.04 39.89
CA MET A 277 15.27 31.65 39.47
C MET A 277 14.09 30.99 38.79
N SER A 278 12.85 31.22 39.24
CA SER A 278 11.64 30.72 38.58
C SER A 278 11.47 31.31 37.19
N LEU A 279 11.71 32.62 37.00
CA LEU A 279 11.65 33.27 35.68
C LEU A 279 12.68 32.69 34.70
N LEU A 280 13.87 32.33 35.15
CA LEU A 280 14.88 31.65 34.32
C LEU A 280 14.42 30.25 33.91
N ASN A 281 13.76 29.49 34.80
CA ASN A 281 13.18 28.19 34.45
C ASN A 281 12.02 28.33 33.46
N TYR A 282 11.11 29.31 33.64
CA TYR A 282 10.04 29.57 32.65
C TYR A 282 10.60 30.01 31.32
N CYS A 283 11.69 30.78 31.27
CA CYS A 283 12.39 31.11 30.04
C CYS A 283 12.80 29.85 29.27
N MET A 284 13.46 28.91 29.95
CA MET A 284 13.85 27.64 29.34
C MET A 284 12.64 26.86 28.83
N SER A 285 11.57 26.75 29.62
CA SER A 285 10.34 26.04 29.22
C SER A 285 9.67 26.65 28.01
N ILE A 286 9.60 27.99 27.90
CA ILE A 286 9.05 28.72 26.75
C ILE A 286 9.85 28.39 25.48
N LEU A 287 11.18 28.49 25.57
CA LEU A 287 12.06 28.30 24.42
C LEU A 287 12.08 26.85 23.95
N MET A 288 12.10 25.87 24.88
CA MET A 288 11.97 24.44 24.56
C MET A 288 10.62 24.12 23.92
N SER A 289 9.53 24.76 24.37
CA SER A 289 8.20 24.59 23.76
C SER A 289 8.15 25.09 22.30
N LEU A 290 8.81 26.21 22.00
CA LEU A 290 8.93 26.72 20.64
C LEU A 290 9.75 25.79 19.74
N MET A 291 10.86 25.22 20.27
CA MET A 291 11.68 24.25 19.55
C MET A 291 10.88 22.97 19.25
N MET A 292 10.14 22.46 20.22
CA MET A 292 9.25 21.31 20.05
C MET A 292 8.18 21.57 19.00
N LEU A 293 7.57 22.75 19.00
CA LEU A 293 6.55 23.13 18.03
C LEU A 293 7.11 23.15 16.59
N SER A 294 8.33 23.68 16.42
CA SER A 294 9.03 23.66 15.13
C SER A 294 9.24 22.24 14.60
N MET A 295 9.75 21.32 15.46
CA MET A 295 9.98 19.92 15.10
C MET A 295 8.68 19.21 14.71
N VAL A 296 7.61 19.42 15.47
CA VAL A 296 6.28 18.85 15.19
C VAL A 296 5.77 19.30 13.84
N PHE A 297 5.93 20.58 13.50
CA PHE A 297 5.48 21.09 12.22
C PHE A 297 6.19 20.42 11.02
N VAL A 298 7.50 20.24 11.11
CA VAL A 298 8.28 19.55 10.07
C VAL A 298 7.78 18.11 9.89
N MET A 299 7.64 17.35 10.99
CA MET A 299 7.19 15.96 10.93
C MET A 299 5.76 15.80 10.40
N LEU A 300 4.85 16.69 10.77
CA LEU A 300 3.49 16.68 10.23
C LEU A 300 3.49 16.93 8.72
N THR A 301 4.32 17.86 8.25
CA THR A 301 4.45 18.15 6.81
C THR A 301 4.91 16.92 6.03
N MET A 302 5.85 16.15 6.58
CA MET A 302 6.32 14.89 5.95
C MET A 302 5.23 13.81 5.91
N SER A 303 4.32 13.80 6.87
CA SER A 303 3.26 12.80 6.96
C SER A 303 2.07 13.08 6.03
N ILE A 304 1.95 14.29 5.47
CA ILE A 304 0.83 14.67 4.58
C ILE A 304 0.80 13.78 3.33
N ALA A 305 1.94 13.52 2.71
CA ALA A 305 2.02 12.69 1.52
C ALA A 305 1.54 11.24 1.78
N SER A 306 1.92 10.67 2.93
CA SER A 306 1.42 9.34 3.34
C SER A 306 -0.10 9.37 3.59
N ALA A 307 -0.62 10.45 4.16
CA ALA A 307 -2.06 10.62 4.38
C ALA A 307 -2.85 10.71 3.06
N GLU A 308 -2.32 11.40 2.07
CA GLU A 308 -2.92 11.53 0.73
C GLU A 308 -3.00 10.17 0.04
N ARG A 309 -1.90 9.40 0.02
CA ARG A 309 -1.87 8.06 -0.57
C ARG A 309 -2.83 7.08 0.10
N ILE A 310 -2.96 7.14 1.43
CA ILE A 310 -3.93 6.33 2.17
C ILE A 310 -5.36 6.74 1.82
N CYS A 311 -5.64 8.04 1.79
CA CYS A 311 -6.97 8.55 1.43
C CYS A 311 -7.38 8.21 0.00
N GLU A 312 -6.42 8.16 -0.93
CA GLU A 312 -6.67 7.73 -2.30
C GLU A 312 -7.23 6.30 -2.33
N VAL A 313 -6.58 5.36 -1.61
CA VAL A 313 -7.08 3.98 -1.52
C VAL A 313 -8.41 3.89 -0.78
N LEU A 314 -8.59 4.63 0.34
CA LEU A 314 -9.83 4.58 1.12
C LEU A 314 -11.05 5.18 0.39
N ASN A 315 -10.83 6.12 -0.52
CA ASN A 315 -11.89 6.78 -1.28
C ASN A 315 -12.13 6.16 -2.66
N GLU A 316 -11.24 5.27 -3.11
CA GLU A 316 -11.39 4.57 -4.39
C GLU A 316 -12.65 3.68 -4.33
N LYS A 317 -13.41 3.70 -5.41
CA LYS A 317 -14.65 2.91 -5.51
C LYS A 317 -14.52 1.91 -6.64
N PRO A 318 -15.06 0.70 -6.48
CA PRO A 318 -15.06 -0.27 -7.57
C PRO A 318 -15.89 0.26 -8.75
N ASP A 319 -15.35 0.12 -9.95
CA ASP A 319 -16.03 0.50 -11.20
C ASP A 319 -17.15 -0.49 -11.54
N LEU A 320 -16.91 -1.77 -11.22
CA LEU A 320 -17.89 -2.83 -11.43
C LEU A 320 -18.80 -2.97 -10.22
N LYS A 321 -20.11 -3.05 -10.49
CA LYS A 321 -21.13 -3.26 -9.46
C LYS A 321 -22.17 -4.25 -9.96
N ASN A 322 -22.75 -4.99 -9.03
CA ASN A 322 -23.96 -5.76 -9.32
C ASN A 322 -25.13 -4.83 -9.64
N PRO A 323 -26.01 -5.21 -10.55
CA PRO A 323 -27.27 -4.50 -10.77
C PRO A 323 -28.19 -4.64 -9.56
N ASP A 324 -29.24 -3.81 -9.49
CA ASP A 324 -30.18 -3.81 -8.36
C ASP A 324 -30.92 -5.17 -8.21
N GLN A 325 -31.14 -5.89 -9.31
CA GLN A 325 -31.76 -7.22 -9.35
C GLN A 325 -30.85 -8.17 -10.15
N PRO A 326 -29.78 -8.69 -9.55
CA PRO A 326 -28.83 -9.56 -10.23
C PRO A 326 -29.41 -10.95 -10.48
N VAL A 327 -29.19 -11.49 -11.65
CA VAL A 327 -29.50 -12.88 -11.97
C VAL A 327 -28.39 -13.78 -11.44
N THR A 328 -28.75 -14.81 -10.70
CA THR A 328 -27.79 -15.73 -10.06
C THR A 328 -27.61 -17.05 -10.77
N ASP A 329 -28.51 -17.38 -11.71
CA ASP A 329 -28.44 -18.63 -12.48
C ASP A 329 -27.93 -18.36 -13.89
N VAL A 330 -26.84 -19.02 -14.26
CA VAL A 330 -26.28 -19.02 -15.61
C VAL A 330 -26.86 -20.23 -16.34
N LYS A 331 -27.66 -20.01 -17.38
CA LYS A 331 -28.45 -21.06 -18.05
C LYS A 331 -27.57 -22.15 -18.66
N ASP A 332 -26.61 -21.77 -19.50
CA ASP A 332 -25.70 -22.66 -20.20
C ASP A 332 -24.33 -21.98 -20.47
N GLY A 333 -23.43 -22.69 -21.16
CA GLY A 333 -22.09 -22.20 -21.50
C GLY A 333 -22.02 -21.46 -22.85
N SER A 334 -23.13 -21.03 -23.46
CA SER A 334 -23.09 -20.25 -24.69
C SER A 334 -22.56 -18.85 -24.48
N ILE A 335 -21.82 -18.32 -25.46
CA ILE A 335 -21.19 -17.01 -25.40
C ILE A 335 -21.48 -16.24 -26.67
N GLU A 336 -21.87 -14.98 -26.54
CA GLU A 336 -22.13 -14.09 -27.68
C GLU A 336 -21.46 -12.73 -27.43
N PHE A 337 -20.65 -12.29 -28.39
CA PHE A 337 -20.16 -10.91 -28.48
C PHE A 337 -20.98 -10.20 -29.58
N ASP A 338 -21.64 -9.14 -29.20
CA ASP A 338 -22.55 -8.38 -30.03
C ASP A 338 -22.03 -6.96 -30.22
N HIS A 339 -21.36 -6.69 -31.34
CA HIS A 339 -20.70 -5.41 -31.68
C HIS A 339 -19.82 -4.85 -30.59
N VAL A 340 -18.94 -5.67 -29.98
CA VAL A 340 -18.16 -5.31 -28.83
C VAL A 340 -16.95 -4.47 -29.18
N THR A 341 -16.88 -3.27 -28.61
CA THR A 341 -15.68 -2.41 -28.60
C THR A 341 -15.20 -2.21 -27.17
N PHE A 342 -13.90 -2.41 -26.95
CA PHE A 342 -13.32 -2.37 -25.60
C PHE A 342 -12.02 -1.57 -25.54
N ARG A 343 -11.87 -0.80 -24.44
CA ARG A 343 -10.65 -0.05 -24.04
C ARG A 343 -10.40 -0.26 -22.56
N TYR A 344 -9.14 -0.50 -22.15
CA TYR A 344 -8.78 -0.52 -20.73
C TYR A 344 -8.90 0.86 -20.09
N ASN A 345 -8.60 1.90 -20.85
CA ASN A 345 -8.72 3.27 -20.40
C ASN A 345 -9.70 4.02 -21.34
N ALA A 346 -10.78 4.54 -20.78
CA ALA A 346 -11.82 5.24 -21.55
C ALA A 346 -11.30 6.46 -22.34
N GLY A 347 -10.14 7.03 -21.92
CA GLY A 347 -9.47 8.12 -22.63
C GLY A 347 -8.53 7.72 -23.76
N SER A 348 -8.32 6.41 -24.01
CA SER A 348 -7.44 5.94 -25.08
C SER A 348 -8.10 6.13 -26.45
N GLU A 349 -7.36 6.73 -27.40
CA GLU A 349 -7.86 6.95 -28.76
C GLU A 349 -8.12 5.63 -29.51
N LYS A 350 -7.20 4.65 -29.38
CA LYS A 350 -7.31 3.36 -30.06
C LYS A 350 -7.97 2.32 -29.15
N PRO A 351 -9.06 1.64 -29.62
CA PRO A 351 -9.63 0.51 -28.89
C PRO A 351 -8.69 -0.71 -28.95
N ILE A 352 -8.75 -1.54 -27.90
CA ILE A 352 -8.03 -2.82 -27.83
C ILE A 352 -8.80 -3.91 -28.59
N LEU A 353 -10.13 -3.87 -28.51
CA LEU A 353 -11.04 -4.70 -29.32
C LEU A 353 -11.98 -3.78 -30.09
N SER A 354 -12.16 -4.06 -31.38
CA SER A 354 -12.94 -3.22 -32.30
C SER A 354 -13.99 -4.05 -33.00
N ASP A 355 -15.27 -3.75 -32.72
CA ASP A 355 -16.44 -4.35 -33.39
C ASP A 355 -16.40 -5.88 -33.45
N ILE A 356 -16.21 -6.52 -32.31
CA ILE A 356 -16.16 -7.98 -32.21
C ILE A 356 -17.57 -8.55 -32.26
N ASN A 357 -17.80 -9.41 -33.26
CA ASN A 357 -19.03 -10.18 -33.46
C ASN A 357 -18.69 -11.67 -33.46
N LEU A 358 -19.13 -12.41 -32.44
CA LEU A 358 -18.77 -13.82 -32.24
C LEU A 358 -19.87 -14.55 -31.48
N SER A 359 -20.22 -15.75 -31.92
CA SER A 359 -21.15 -16.65 -31.24
C SER A 359 -20.50 -18.01 -31.04
N ILE A 360 -20.50 -18.50 -29.78
CA ILE A 360 -19.96 -19.79 -29.33
C ILE A 360 -21.10 -20.58 -28.70
N ARG A 361 -21.27 -21.84 -29.12
CA ARG A 361 -22.32 -22.72 -28.59
C ARG A 361 -21.88 -23.33 -27.24
N SER A 362 -22.85 -23.69 -26.41
CA SER A 362 -22.58 -24.44 -25.19
C SER A 362 -21.93 -25.80 -25.51
N GLY A 363 -20.86 -26.15 -24.77
CA GLY A 363 -20.08 -27.38 -24.97
C GLY A 363 -19.08 -27.34 -26.14
N GLU A 364 -18.96 -26.22 -26.83
CA GLU A 364 -18.04 -26.07 -27.97
C GLU A 364 -16.61 -25.81 -27.48
N THR A 365 -15.63 -26.43 -28.12
CA THR A 365 -14.20 -26.16 -27.86
C THR A 365 -13.67 -25.18 -28.90
N ILE A 366 -13.23 -24.02 -28.47
CA ILE A 366 -12.71 -22.94 -29.30
C ILE A 366 -11.20 -22.77 -29.10
N GLY A 367 -10.47 -22.81 -30.20
CA GLY A 367 -9.07 -22.38 -30.23
C GLY A 367 -8.98 -20.87 -30.50
N LEU A 368 -8.12 -20.15 -29.82
CA LEU A 368 -7.87 -18.72 -30.02
C LEU A 368 -6.39 -18.49 -30.33
N ILE A 369 -6.08 -18.07 -31.55
CA ILE A 369 -4.73 -17.84 -32.08
C ILE A 369 -4.56 -16.40 -32.56
N GLY A 370 -3.33 -15.94 -32.62
CA GLY A 370 -2.94 -14.62 -33.11
C GLY A 370 -1.59 -14.17 -32.55
N GLY A 371 -1.01 -13.17 -33.14
CA GLY A 371 0.27 -12.61 -32.71
C GLY A 371 0.27 -12.08 -31.28
N THR A 372 1.45 -11.81 -30.74
CA THR A 372 1.58 -11.13 -29.44
C THR A 372 0.96 -9.74 -29.56
N GLY A 373 0.08 -9.37 -28.63
CA GLY A 373 -0.62 -8.08 -28.65
C GLY A 373 -1.93 -8.06 -29.47
N SER A 374 -2.37 -9.18 -30.07
CA SER A 374 -3.64 -9.26 -30.82
C SER A 374 -4.91 -9.22 -29.96
N ALA A 375 -4.80 -8.96 -28.66
CA ALA A 375 -5.88 -8.79 -27.68
C ALA A 375 -6.67 -10.06 -27.28
N LYS A 376 -6.11 -11.26 -27.44
CA LYS A 376 -6.73 -12.55 -27.05
C LYS A 376 -7.16 -12.60 -25.59
N SER A 377 -6.24 -12.30 -24.66
CA SER A 377 -6.55 -12.29 -23.22
C SER A 377 -7.57 -11.21 -22.87
N SER A 378 -7.58 -10.07 -23.59
CA SER A 378 -8.59 -9.02 -23.40
C SER A 378 -9.98 -9.52 -23.76
N LEU A 379 -10.12 -10.29 -24.85
CA LEU A 379 -11.39 -10.87 -25.28
C LEU A 379 -11.98 -11.78 -24.19
N VAL A 380 -11.19 -12.72 -23.69
CA VAL A 380 -11.68 -13.72 -22.71
C VAL A 380 -11.95 -13.11 -21.33
N ASN A 381 -11.24 -12.04 -20.95
CA ASN A 381 -11.47 -11.32 -19.69
C ASN A 381 -12.85 -10.68 -19.62
N LEU A 382 -13.48 -10.38 -20.76
CA LEU A 382 -14.83 -9.82 -20.82
C LEU A 382 -15.90 -10.87 -20.51
N ILE A 383 -15.66 -12.16 -20.78
CA ILE A 383 -16.61 -13.24 -20.55
C ILE A 383 -16.90 -13.42 -19.06
N SER A 384 -15.86 -13.36 -18.22
CA SER A 384 -15.99 -13.41 -16.75
C SER A 384 -16.29 -12.05 -16.11
N ARG A 385 -16.57 -11.03 -16.92
CA ARG A 385 -16.81 -9.66 -16.48
C ARG A 385 -15.70 -9.14 -15.54
N LEU A 386 -14.44 -9.28 -15.96
CA LEU A 386 -13.33 -8.63 -15.25
C LEU A 386 -13.27 -7.13 -15.58
N TYR A 387 -13.81 -6.77 -16.73
CA TYR A 387 -14.02 -5.40 -17.23
C TYR A 387 -15.40 -5.31 -17.91
N ASP A 388 -16.01 -4.13 -17.92
CA ASP A 388 -17.22 -3.85 -18.70
C ASP A 388 -16.84 -3.23 -20.05
N VAL A 389 -17.61 -3.56 -21.10
CA VAL A 389 -17.42 -3.02 -22.45
C VAL A 389 -18.00 -1.61 -22.56
N GLN A 390 -17.41 -0.78 -23.41
CA GLN A 390 -17.91 0.58 -23.67
C GLN A 390 -19.02 0.57 -24.72
N GLU A 391 -18.93 -0.30 -25.73
CA GLU A 391 -19.92 -0.43 -26.80
C GLU A 391 -20.26 -1.90 -27.01
N GLY A 392 -21.50 -2.19 -27.35
CA GLY A 392 -21.98 -3.54 -27.53
C GLY A 392 -22.33 -4.29 -26.24
N ALA A 393 -22.41 -5.61 -26.34
CA ALA A 393 -22.73 -6.48 -25.21
C ALA A 393 -22.01 -7.82 -25.32
N VAL A 394 -21.56 -8.32 -24.14
CA VAL A 394 -21.11 -9.71 -24.01
C VAL A 394 -22.21 -10.46 -23.28
N LYS A 395 -22.67 -11.57 -23.86
CA LYS A 395 -23.74 -12.40 -23.32
C LYS A 395 -23.20 -13.79 -22.98
N VAL A 396 -23.62 -14.34 -21.85
CA VAL A 396 -23.35 -15.71 -21.42
C VAL A 396 -24.68 -16.36 -21.09
N GLY A 397 -24.94 -17.57 -21.62
CA GLY A 397 -26.25 -18.22 -21.45
C GLY A 397 -27.42 -17.38 -22.03
N GLY A 398 -27.15 -16.57 -23.07
CA GLY A 398 -28.12 -15.67 -23.69
C GLY A 398 -28.42 -14.37 -22.92
N LEU A 399 -27.78 -14.11 -21.80
CA LEU A 399 -28.00 -12.90 -20.99
C LEU A 399 -26.71 -12.07 -20.87
N ASP A 400 -26.84 -10.75 -21.01
CA ASP A 400 -25.72 -9.81 -20.86
C ASP A 400 -25.03 -9.99 -19.49
N VAL A 401 -23.70 -10.11 -19.51
CA VAL A 401 -22.87 -10.32 -18.29
C VAL A 401 -23.07 -9.24 -17.22
N ARG A 402 -23.48 -8.04 -17.62
CA ARG A 402 -23.77 -6.91 -16.70
C ARG A 402 -25.04 -7.12 -15.86
N LYS A 403 -25.92 -8.06 -16.26
CA LYS A 403 -27.17 -8.39 -15.54
C LYS A 403 -27.02 -9.49 -14.51
N TYR A 404 -25.89 -10.20 -14.52
CA TYR A 404 -25.61 -11.24 -13.54
C TYR A 404 -25.07 -10.68 -12.22
N ASP A 405 -25.29 -11.46 -11.14
CA ASP A 405 -24.43 -11.39 -9.98
C ASP A 405 -23.00 -11.80 -10.36
N MET A 406 -22.01 -10.97 -10.00
CA MET A 406 -20.61 -11.21 -10.41
C MET A 406 -20.03 -12.49 -9.81
N GLU A 407 -20.42 -12.84 -8.59
CA GLU A 407 -19.97 -14.08 -7.94
C GLU A 407 -20.58 -15.30 -8.62
N ALA A 408 -21.88 -15.26 -8.89
CA ALA A 408 -22.59 -16.32 -9.59
C ALA A 408 -22.02 -16.54 -11.02
N LEU A 409 -21.80 -15.48 -11.79
CA LEU A 409 -21.17 -15.58 -13.11
C LEU A 409 -19.75 -16.16 -13.02
N ARG A 410 -18.91 -15.61 -12.15
CA ARG A 410 -17.50 -16.05 -12.01
C ARG A 410 -17.36 -17.47 -11.43
N ASN A 411 -18.38 -17.98 -10.76
CA ASN A 411 -18.42 -19.38 -10.34
C ASN A 411 -18.72 -20.33 -11.49
N GLN A 412 -19.40 -19.87 -12.55
CA GLN A 412 -19.69 -20.65 -13.75
C GLN A 412 -18.67 -20.43 -14.88
N VAL A 413 -17.81 -19.40 -14.78
CA VAL A 413 -16.73 -19.12 -15.74
C VAL A 413 -15.40 -19.24 -15.02
N SER A 414 -14.69 -20.35 -15.21
CA SER A 414 -13.36 -20.56 -14.66
C SER A 414 -12.28 -20.10 -15.62
N VAL A 415 -11.28 -19.40 -15.11
CA VAL A 415 -10.17 -18.89 -15.92
C VAL A 415 -8.86 -19.40 -15.32
N VAL A 416 -8.04 -20.05 -16.13
CA VAL A 416 -6.62 -20.32 -15.81
C VAL A 416 -5.80 -19.26 -16.51
N LEU A 417 -5.25 -18.34 -15.72
CA LEU A 417 -4.51 -17.19 -16.23
C LEU A 417 -3.13 -17.58 -16.77
N GLN A 418 -2.59 -16.83 -17.70
CA GLN A 418 -1.25 -16.98 -18.25
C GLN A 418 -0.19 -17.01 -17.14
N LYS A 419 -0.29 -16.13 -16.15
CA LYS A 419 0.58 -16.11 -14.97
C LYS A 419 -0.03 -16.95 -13.86
N ASN A 420 0.39 -18.20 -13.78
CA ASN A 420 -0.07 -19.15 -12.78
C ASN A 420 0.50 -18.84 -11.39
N VAL A 421 -0.37 -18.63 -10.40
CA VAL A 421 0.00 -18.32 -9.02
C VAL A 421 -0.60 -19.36 -8.07
N LEU A 422 0.26 -19.92 -7.21
CA LEU A 422 -0.13 -20.75 -6.08
C LEU A 422 0.10 -19.99 -4.77
N PHE A 423 -0.76 -20.25 -3.80
CA PHE A 423 -0.66 -19.67 -2.46
C PHE A 423 0.16 -20.58 -1.54
N SER A 424 0.72 -19.99 -0.48
CA SER A 424 1.36 -20.78 0.58
C SER A 424 0.32 -21.67 1.26
N GLY A 425 0.64 -22.96 1.41
CA GLY A 425 -0.26 -23.96 1.98
C GLY A 425 -0.09 -25.31 1.30
N THR A 426 -0.86 -26.31 1.69
CA THR A 426 -0.82 -27.64 1.08
C THR A 426 -1.39 -27.63 -0.34
N ILE A 427 -1.13 -28.69 -1.10
CA ILE A 427 -1.75 -28.88 -2.42
C ILE A 427 -3.28 -28.91 -2.27
N PHE A 428 -3.83 -29.64 -1.29
CA PHE A 428 -5.28 -29.65 -1.04
C PHE A 428 -5.83 -28.24 -0.76
N GLU A 429 -5.17 -27.45 0.07
CA GLU A 429 -5.60 -26.07 0.34
C GLU A 429 -5.59 -25.21 -0.92
N ASN A 430 -4.57 -25.38 -1.78
CA ASN A 430 -4.51 -24.70 -3.06
C ASN A 430 -5.62 -25.13 -4.03
N LEU A 431 -5.98 -26.40 -4.07
CA LEU A 431 -7.07 -26.92 -4.89
C LEU A 431 -8.44 -26.40 -4.42
N ARG A 432 -8.67 -26.36 -3.09
CA ARG A 432 -9.90 -25.87 -2.48
C ARG A 432 -10.16 -24.37 -2.66
N TRP A 433 -9.25 -23.63 -3.28
CA TRP A 433 -9.59 -22.31 -3.82
C TRP A 433 -10.62 -22.38 -4.97
N GLY A 434 -10.70 -23.50 -5.66
CA GLY A 434 -11.74 -23.74 -6.66
C GLY A 434 -13.11 -24.01 -6.02
N ASP A 435 -13.16 -24.90 -5.04
CA ASP A 435 -14.34 -25.21 -4.22
C ASP A 435 -13.91 -25.54 -2.80
N LYS A 436 -14.30 -24.69 -1.83
CA LYS A 436 -13.97 -24.84 -0.42
C LYS A 436 -14.53 -26.11 0.22
N THR A 437 -15.60 -26.65 -0.35
CA THR A 437 -16.32 -27.83 0.15
C THR A 437 -15.88 -29.13 -0.50
N ALA A 438 -14.99 -29.06 -1.50
CA ALA A 438 -14.53 -30.23 -2.23
C ALA A 438 -13.88 -31.27 -1.31
N SER A 439 -14.31 -32.52 -1.47
CA SER A 439 -13.72 -33.67 -0.77
C SER A 439 -12.29 -33.95 -1.30
N ASP A 440 -11.54 -34.78 -0.56
CA ASP A 440 -10.19 -35.18 -1.01
C ASP A 440 -10.28 -35.96 -2.33
N GLU A 441 -11.31 -36.82 -2.50
CA GLU A 441 -11.54 -37.60 -3.72
C GLU A 441 -11.84 -36.69 -4.92
N GLU A 442 -12.64 -35.63 -4.74
CA GLU A 442 -12.90 -34.64 -5.80
C GLU A 442 -11.62 -33.89 -6.19
N CYS A 443 -10.80 -33.51 -5.21
CA CYS A 443 -9.49 -32.90 -5.45
C CYS A 443 -8.56 -33.84 -6.25
N ILE A 444 -8.49 -35.10 -5.85
CA ILE A 444 -7.69 -36.12 -6.54
C ILE A 444 -8.20 -36.35 -7.97
N ARG A 445 -9.53 -36.43 -8.16
CA ARG A 445 -10.13 -36.56 -9.49
C ARG A 445 -9.76 -35.36 -10.40
N ALA A 446 -9.89 -34.16 -9.89
CA ALA A 446 -9.51 -32.95 -10.64
C ALA A 446 -8.01 -32.96 -11.04
N CYS A 447 -7.14 -33.42 -10.14
CA CYS A 447 -5.71 -33.57 -10.40
C CYS A 447 -5.43 -34.64 -11.47
N LYS A 448 -6.19 -35.75 -11.49
CA LYS A 448 -6.08 -36.75 -12.55
C LYS A 448 -6.45 -36.20 -13.91
N LEU A 449 -7.54 -35.43 -14.00
CA LEU A 449 -7.96 -34.78 -15.24
C LEU A 449 -6.92 -33.76 -15.75
N ALA A 450 -6.23 -33.08 -14.83
CA ALA A 450 -5.15 -32.15 -15.14
C ALA A 450 -3.77 -32.83 -15.25
N CYS A 451 -3.69 -34.17 -15.23
CA CYS A 451 -2.43 -34.96 -15.19
C CYS A 451 -1.47 -34.48 -14.08
N ALA A 452 -2.00 -33.97 -12.98
CA ALA A 452 -1.18 -33.48 -11.86
C ALA A 452 -0.87 -34.58 -10.84
N ASP A 453 -1.68 -35.62 -10.74
CA ASP A 453 -1.51 -36.74 -9.80
C ASP A 453 -0.19 -37.50 -10.04
N GLU A 454 0.28 -37.62 -11.28
CA GLU A 454 1.52 -38.31 -11.63
C GLU A 454 2.75 -37.77 -10.89
N PHE A 455 2.85 -36.45 -10.70
CA PHE A 455 3.97 -35.86 -9.95
C PHE A 455 3.65 -35.70 -8.46
N ILE A 456 2.38 -35.50 -8.09
CA ILE A 456 1.98 -35.38 -6.69
C ILE A 456 2.27 -36.70 -5.93
N GLU A 457 1.98 -37.83 -6.52
CA GLU A 457 2.24 -39.15 -5.94
C GLU A 457 3.75 -39.43 -5.70
N ARG A 458 4.64 -38.70 -6.37
CA ARG A 458 6.10 -38.77 -6.15
C ARG A 458 6.58 -37.92 -4.99
N PHE A 459 5.75 -36.99 -4.49
CA PHE A 459 6.11 -36.19 -3.32
C PHE A 459 6.00 -37.03 -2.03
N PRO A 460 6.90 -36.83 -1.05
CA PRO A 460 6.85 -37.59 0.22
C PRO A 460 5.52 -37.46 0.96
N GLU A 461 4.95 -36.28 0.95
CA GLU A 461 3.68 -35.93 1.64
C GLU A 461 2.47 -35.90 0.68
N ARG A 462 2.67 -36.30 -0.60
CA ARG A 462 1.64 -36.34 -1.64
C ARG A 462 0.83 -35.01 -1.67
N TYR A 463 -0.49 -35.09 -1.55
CA TYR A 463 -1.40 -33.93 -1.56
C TYR A 463 -1.25 -33.01 -0.34
N ASN A 464 -0.62 -33.46 0.75
CA ASN A 464 -0.28 -32.64 1.91
C ASN A 464 1.05 -31.88 1.74
N THR A 465 1.75 -32.08 0.63
CA THR A 465 2.98 -31.34 0.32
C THR A 465 2.72 -29.83 0.37
N TYR A 466 3.56 -29.13 1.14
CA TYR A 466 3.47 -27.69 1.31
C TYR A 466 4.01 -26.95 0.08
N ILE A 467 3.21 -26.06 -0.47
CA ILE A 467 3.58 -25.16 -1.57
C ILE A 467 4.04 -23.84 -0.97
N GLU A 468 5.22 -23.37 -1.35
CA GLU A 468 5.73 -22.07 -0.96
C GLU A 468 5.02 -20.92 -1.70
N GLN A 469 5.16 -19.70 -1.17
CA GLN A 469 4.56 -18.51 -1.76
C GLN A 469 4.91 -18.36 -3.25
N GLY A 470 3.88 -18.25 -4.09
CA GLY A 470 4.03 -18.18 -5.54
C GLY A 470 4.39 -19.51 -6.20
N GLY A 471 4.44 -20.63 -5.45
CA GLY A 471 4.79 -21.95 -5.96
C GLY A 471 6.27 -22.09 -6.35
N ASN A 472 7.18 -21.46 -5.60
CA ASN A 472 8.60 -21.44 -5.95
C ASN A 472 9.29 -22.82 -5.82
N ASN A 473 8.69 -23.74 -5.11
CA ASN A 473 9.18 -25.12 -4.91
C ASN A 473 8.58 -26.14 -5.90
N VAL A 474 7.83 -25.70 -6.91
CA VAL A 474 7.29 -26.55 -7.97
C VAL A 474 7.65 -25.99 -9.35
N SER A 475 7.79 -26.88 -10.35
CA SER A 475 8.11 -26.48 -11.71
C SER A 475 6.96 -25.72 -12.39
N GLY A 476 7.26 -24.99 -13.48
CA GLY A 476 6.25 -24.24 -14.23
C GLY A 476 5.09 -25.11 -14.72
N GLY A 477 5.38 -26.28 -15.30
CA GLY A 477 4.36 -27.23 -15.75
C GLY A 477 3.56 -27.87 -14.61
N GLN A 478 4.20 -28.14 -13.45
CA GLN A 478 3.49 -28.61 -12.25
C GLN A 478 2.53 -27.54 -11.73
N LYS A 479 2.98 -26.29 -11.69
CA LYS A 479 2.16 -25.13 -11.30
C LYS A 479 0.95 -24.95 -12.20
N GLN A 480 1.13 -25.05 -13.52
CA GLN A 480 0.05 -24.96 -14.49
C GLN A 480 -0.99 -26.06 -14.29
N ARG A 481 -0.56 -27.32 -14.15
CA ARG A 481 -1.48 -28.45 -13.92
C ARG A 481 -2.26 -28.32 -12.62
N LEU A 482 -1.66 -27.81 -11.54
CA LEU A 482 -2.39 -27.51 -10.29
C LEU A 482 -3.42 -26.39 -10.47
N CYS A 483 -3.11 -25.34 -11.24
CA CYS A 483 -4.07 -24.27 -11.55
C CYS A 483 -5.22 -24.76 -12.43
N ILE A 484 -4.97 -25.67 -13.38
CA ILE A 484 -6.02 -26.33 -14.18
C ILE A 484 -6.91 -27.18 -13.26
N ALA A 485 -6.34 -28.02 -12.39
CA ALA A 485 -7.10 -28.82 -11.43
C ALA A 485 -7.98 -27.95 -10.52
N ARG A 486 -7.45 -26.82 -10.04
CA ARG A 486 -8.21 -25.81 -9.27
C ARG A 486 -9.41 -25.27 -10.04
N ALA A 487 -9.24 -24.96 -11.33
CA ALA A 487 -10.30 -24.44 -12.17
C ALA A 487 -11.39 -25.49 -12.44
N LEU A 488 -11.03 -26.76 -12.60
CA LEU A 488 -11.96 -27.88 -12.81
C LEU A 488 -12.82 -28.18 -11.58
N LEU A 489 -12.30 -27.98 -10.36
CA LEU A 489 -13.07 -28.17 -9.11
C LEU A 489 -14.30 -27.28 -9.03
N LYS A 490 -14.32 -26.13 -9.69
CA LYS A 490 -15.52 -25.30 -9.77
C LYS A 490 -16.68 -25.92 -10.56
N LYS A 491 -16.42 -26.98 -11.36
CA LYS A 491 -17.37 -27.61 -12.27
C LYS A 491 -18.03 -26.53 -13.18
N PRO A 492 -17.23 -25.70 -13.88
CA PRO A 492 -17.73 -24.53 -14.57
C PRO A 492 -18.49 -24.91 -15.85
N LYS A 493 -19.41 -24.02 -16.29
CA LYS A 493 -20.02 -24.12 -17.62
C LYS A 493 -19.11 -23.61 -18.74
N ILE A 494 -18.16 -22.73 -18.40
CA ILE A 494 -17.15 -22.20 -19.31
C ILE A 494 -15.78 -22.29 -18.65
N LEU A 495 -14.82 -22.94 -19.33
CA LEU A 495 -13.42 -23.05 -18.93
C LEU A 495 -12.55 -22.27 -19.92
N ILE A 496 -11.79 -21.31 -19.43
CA ILE A 496 -10.86 -20.51 -20.22
C ILE A 496 -9.44 -20.85 -19.81
N LEU A 497 -8.62 -21.25 -20.77
CA LEU A 497 -7.22 -21.58 -20.62
C LEU A 497 -6.38 -20.54 -21.37
N ASP A 498 -5.86 -19.54 -20.66
CA ASP A 498 -5.04 -18.47 -21.26
C ASP A 498 -3.55 -18.85 -21.21
N ASP A 499 -3.04 -19.40 -22.34
CA ASP A 499 -1.65 -19.87 -22.51
C ASP A 499 -1.17 -20.77 -21.36
N SER A 500 -2.12 -21.50 -20.77
CA SER A 500 -1.94 -22.22 -19.51
C SER A 500 -1.32 -23.61 -19.66
N THR A 501 -0.98 -24.00 -20.88
CA THR A 501 -0.28 -25.28 -21.18
C THR A 501 1.09 -25.06 -21.83
N SER A 502 1.55 -23.82 -21.96
CA SER A 502 2.82 -23.48 -22.63
C SER A 502 4.07 -24.08 -21.96
N ALA A 503 4.05 -24.31 -20.64
CA ALA A 503 5.12 -24.96 -19.90
C ALA A 503 4.86 -26.46 -19.66
N VAL A 504 3.79 -27.02 -20.22
CA VAL A 504 3.48 -28.45 -20.20
C VAL A 504 3.99 -29.07 -21.52
N ASP A 505 4.53 -30.27 -21.44
CA ASP A 505 4.96 -31.00 -22.66
C ASP A 505 3.76 -31.38 -23.54
N THR A 506 4.02 -31.55 -24.83
CA THR A 506 2.98 -31.76 -25.84
C THR A 506 2.14 -33.01 -25.58
N ALA A 507 2.76 -34.10 -25.07
CA ALA A 507 2.05 -35.33 -24.78
C ALA A 507 1.09 -35.19 -23.59
N THR A 508 1.51 -34.48 -22.52
CA THR A 508 0.66 -34.19 -21.37
C THR A 508 -0.47 -33.20 -21.73
N ASP A 509 -0.19 -32.20 -22.56
CA ASP A 509 -1.21 -31.26 -23.05
C ASP A 509 -2.29 -31.99 -23.87
N ALA A 510 -1.92 -32.93 -24.73
CA ALA A 510 -2.85 -33.78 -25.48
C ALA A 510 -3.74 -34.63 -24.56
N LYS A 511 -3.16 -35.24 -23.50
CA LYS A 511 -3.91 -36.01 -22.48
C LYS A 511 -4.93 -35.16 -21.75
N ILE A 512 -4.54 -33.94 -21.32
CA ILE A 512 -5.43 -32.99 -20.64
C ILE A 512 -6.62 -32.64 -21.53
N ARG A 513 -6.38 -32.36 -22.81
CA ARG A 513 -7.46 -32.05 -23.78
C ARG A 513 -8.38 -33.23 -24.04
N GLN A 514 -7.81 -34.42 -24.15
CA GLN A 514 -8.60 -35.65 -24.29
C GLN A 514 -9.48 -35.87 -23.06
N ALA A 515 -8.95 -35.65 -21.85
CA ALA A 515 -9.71 -35.75 -20.61
C ALA A 515 -10.87 -34.72 -20.57
N PHE A 516 -10.68 -33.51 -21.08
CA PHE A 516 -11.77 -32.52 -21.17
C PHE A 516 -12.88 -32.98 -22.12
N ALA A 517 -12.53 -33.49 -23.30
CA ALA A 517 -13.51 -33.95 -24.28
C ALA A 517 -14.34 -35.13 -23.75
N THR A 518 -13.78 -35.99 -22.90
CA THR A 518 -14.47 -37.20 -22.41
C THR A 518 -15.18 -36.99 -21.08
N GLU A 519 -14.60 -36.21 -20.15
CA GLU A 519 -15.07 -36.11 -18.75
C GLU A 519 -15.91 -34.86 -18.49
N ILE A 520 -15.78 -33.80 -19.32
CA ILE A 520 -16.53 -32.55 -19.20
C ILE A 520 -17.09 -32.07 -20.55
N PRO A 521 -17.81 -32.93 -21.32
CA PRO A 521 -18.23 -32.62 -22.69
C PRO A 521 -19.23 -31.43 -22.77
N ASP A 522 -19.97 -31.16 -21.70
CA ASP A 522 -20.95 -30.07 -21.66
C ASP A 522 -20.32 -28.70 -21.31
N THR A 523 -19.02 -28.68 -20.97
CA THR A 523 -18.29 -27.45 -20.66
C THR A 523 -17.76 -26.79 -21.93
N THR A 524 -18.07 -25.53 -22.13
CA THR A 524 -17.48 -24.73 -23.21
C THR A 524 -16.03 -24.41 -22.90
N ASN A 525 -15.11 -24.83 -23.78
CA ASN A 525 -13.67 -24.67 -23.57
C ASN A 525 -13.12 -23.60 -24.52
N ILE A 526 -12.43 -22.60 -23.98
CA ILE A 526 -11.69 -21.59 -24.76
C ILE A 526 -10.22 -21.74 -24.48
N ILE A 527 -9.44 -22.12 -25.49
CA ILE A 527 -8.02 -22.40 -25.38
C ILE A 527 -7.25 -21.32 -26.15
N ILE A 528 -6.61 -20.41 -25.42
CA ILE A 528 -5.65 -19.48 -26.00
C ILE A 528 -4.31 -20.20 -26.05
N ALA A 529 -3.75 -20.36 -27.23
CA ALA A 529 -2.47 -21.00 -27.40
C ALA A 529 -1.57 -20.23 -28.38
N GLN A 530 -0.28 -20.38 -28.19
CA GLN A 530 0.74 -19.93 -29.14
C GLN A 530 1.10 -21.04 -30.13
N ARG A 531 0.90 -22.32 -29.76
CA ARG A 531 1.16 -23.49 -30.60
C ARG A 531 -0.13 -23.93 -31.29
N ILE A 532 -0.06 -24.11 -32.61
CA ILE A 532 -1.21 -24.63 -33.38
C ILE A 532 -1.59 -26.03 -32.95
N SER A 533 -0.59 -26.89 -32.59
CA SER A 533 -0.84 -28.25 -32.08
C SER A 533 -1.78 -28.29 -30.87
N SER A 534 -1.85 -27.19 -30.10
CA SER A 534 -2.73 -27.10 -28.93
C SER A 534 -4.20 -26.80 -29.30
N VAL A 535 -4.50 -26.33 -30.50
CA VAL A 535 -5.87 -25.92 -30.92
C VAL A 535 -6.34 -26.57 -32.23
N GLN A 536 -5.48 -27.31 -32.92
CA GLN A 536 -5.82 -27.91 -34.23
C GLN A 536 -7.04 -28.84 -34.19
N ASN A 537 -7.32 -29.45 -33.03
CA ASN A 537 -8.47 -30.36 -32.84
C ASN A 537 -9.67 -29.65 -32.20
N ALA A 538 -9.67 -28.31 -32.09
CA ALA A 538 -10.82 -27.55 -31.63
C ALA A 538 -11.95 -27.56 -32.68
N ASP A 539 -13.20 -27.47 -32.23
CA ASP A 539 -14.35 -27.44 -33.13
C ASP A 539 -14.28 -26.25 -34.10
N ARG A 540 -13.83 -25.09 -33.57
CA ARG A 540 -13.50 -23.91 -34.38
C ARG A 540 -12.29 -23.20 -33.79
N ILE A 541 -11.55 -22.56 -34.68
CA ILE A 541 -10.40 -21.74 -34.34
C ILE A 541 -10.70 -20.30 -34.76
N ILE A 542 -10.42 -19.36 -33.88
CA ILE A 542 -10.56 -17.93 -34.10
C ILE A 542 -9.15 -17.35 -34.24
N VAL A 543 -8.89 -16.70 -35.35
CA VAL A 543 -7.64 -15.98 -35.61
C VAL A 543 -7.87 -14.50 -35.31
N MET A 544 -7.12 -13.97 -34.33
CA MET A 544 -7.17 -12.55 -33.95
C MET A 544 -5.97 -11.79 -34.48
N ASP A 545 -6.24 -10.61 -35.03
CA ASP A 545 -5.20 -9.67 -35.45
C ASP A 545 -5.60 -8.24 -35.11
N ASP A 546 -4.69 -7.45 -34.53
CA ASP A 546 -4.88 -6.04 -34.15
C ASP A 546 -6.26 -5.72 -33.51
N GLY A 547 -6.70 -6.58 -32.57
CA GLY A 547 -7.96 -6.38 -31.84
C GLY A 547 -9.23 -6.68 -32.65
N LYS A 548 -9.13 -7.38 -33.78
CA LYS A 548 -10.25 -7.83 -34.64
C LYS A 548 -10.18 -9.33 -34.88
N ILE A 549 -11.32 -9.91 -35.24
CA ILE A 549 -11.38 -11.28 -35.74
C ILE A 549 -10.98 -11.26 -37.20
N ASN A 550 -9.86 -11.90 -37.53
CA ASN A 550 -9.36 -12.02 -38.91
C ASN A 550 -9.96 -13.23 -39.65
N GLY A 551 -10.24 -14.31 -38.92
CA GLY A 551 -10.86 -15.50 -39.49
C GLY A 551 -11.42 -16.44 -38.43
N ILE A 552 -12.44 -17.22 -38.80
CA ILE A 552 -13.03 -18.27 -37.97
C ILE A 552 -13.27 -19.49 -38.88
N GLY A 553 -12.82 -20.66 -38.44
CA GLY A 553 -13.04 -21.91 -39.16
C GLY A 553 -12.37 -23.11 -38.48
N THR A 554 -12.45 -24.27 -39.09
CA THR A 554 -11.68 -25.46 -38.69
C THR A 554 -10.21 -25.30 -39.06
N HIS A 555 -9.37 -26.19 -38.57
CA HIS A 555 -7.94 -26.23 -38.91
C HIS A 555 -7.71 -26.25 -40.42
N GLU A 556 -8.45 -27.13 -41.16
CA GLU A 556 -8.31 -27.31 -42.57
C GLU A 556 -8.79 -26.08 -43.37
N GLU A 557 -9.93 -25.50 -42.97
CA GLU A 557 -10.47 -24.29 -43.58
C GLU A 557 -9.53 -23.10 -43.46
N LEU A 558 -8.96 -22.91 -42.25
CA LEU A 558 -8.04 -21.80 -42.00
C LEU A 558 -6.70 -21.99 -42.71
N LEU A 559 -6.18 -23.20 -42.82
CA LEU A 559 -4.97 -23.48 -43.62
C LEU A 559 -5.19 -23.12 -45.10
N ALA A 560 -6.40 -23.37 -45.61
CA ALA A 560 -6.72 -23.07 -47.02
C ALA A 560 -6.97 -21.57 -47.27
N GLN A 561 -7.62 -20.86 -46.33
CA GLN A 561 -8.19 -19.55 -46.57
C GLN A 561 -7.55 -18.40 -45.78
N ASN A 562 -6.86 -18.67 -44.69
CA ASN A 562 -6.31 -17.64 -43.82
C ASN A 562 -4.78 -17.57 -43.88
N GLU A 563 -4.24 -16.48 -44.39
CA GLU A 563 -2.81 -16.29 -44.59
C GLU A 563 -2.04 -16.27 -43.24
N ILE A 564 -2.55 -15.55 -42.25
CA ILE A 564 -1.92 -15.45 -40.91
C ILE A 564 -1.83 -16.83 -40.25
N TYR A 565 -2.90 -17.61 -40.32
CA TYR A 565 -2.94 -18.94 -39.74
C TYR A 565 -1.94 -19.88 -40.45
N ARG A 566 -1.86 -19.79 -41.77
CA ARG A 566 -0.93 -20.60 -42.57
C ARG A 566 0.51 -20.24 -42.28
N GLU A 567 0.88 -18.96 -42.20
CA GLU A 567 2.22 -18.53 -41.87
C GLU A 567 2.67 -19.03 -40.47
N VAL A 568 1.76 -18.94 -39.49
CA VAL A 568 2.03 -19.47 -38.13
C VAL A 568 2.23 -21.00 -38.17
N TYR A 569 1.41 -21.73 -38.93
CA TYR A 569 1.52 -23.17 -39.09
C TYR A 569 2.83 -23.58 -39.78
N GLU A 570 3.17 -22.96 -40.89
CA GLU A 570 4.40 -23.21 -41.64
C GLU A 570 5.63 -22.89 -40.81
N SER A 571 5.62 -21.82 -40.03
CA SER A 571 6.73 -21.46 -39.13
C SER A 571 6.95 -22.49 -38.03
N GLN A 572 5.89 -23.17 -37.57
CA GLN A 572 5.96 -24.18 -36.53
C GLN A 572 6.24 -25.60 -37.08
N THR A 573 5.87 -25.90 -38.31
CA THR A 573 6.05 -27.23 -38.93
C THR A 573 7.19 -27.28 -39.96
N GLY A 574 7.53 -26.17 -40.60
CA GLY A 574 8.50 -26.11 -41.72
C GLY A 574 9.94 -25.74 -41.33
N GLY A 575 10.22 -25.39 -40.09
CA GLY A 575 11.57 -25.01 -39.66
C GLY A 575 12.03 -25.82 -38.46
N SER A 576 12.96 -26.73 -38.62
CA SER A 576 14.00 -27.16 -37.66
C SER A 576 13.83 -26.70 -36.20
N GLY A 577 12.73 -27.00 -35.56
CA GLY A 577 12.40 -26.52 -34.21
C GLY A 577 11.79 -27.54 -33.26
N ASP A 578 11.53 -28.78 -33.68
CA ASP A 578 11.06 -29.82 -32.76
C ASP A 578 12.26 -30.72 -32.34
N PHE A 579 12.99 -30.26 -31.31
CA PHE A 579 14.00 -31.05 -30.63
C PHE A 579 13.42 -32.17 -29.78
N ASP A 580 12.09 -32.29 -29.67
CA ASP A 580 11.45 -33.27 -28.79
C ASP A 580 11.10 -34.63 -29.49
N GLU A 581 11.25 -34.77 -30.81
CA GLU A 581 10.93 -36.03 -31.52
C GLU A 581 12.10 -37.02 -31.64
N LYS A 582 13.30 -36.72 -31.12
CA LYS A 582 14.44 -37.65 -31.16
C LYS A 582 14.92 -38.10 -29.77
N GLY A 583 14.00 -38.61 -28.96
CA GLY A 583 14.30 -39.19 -27.66
C GLY A 583 13.70 -40.58 -27.39
N GLY A 584 13.28 -41.28 -28.43
CA GLY A 584 12.67 -42.59 -28.26
C GLY A 584 13.21 -43.62 -29.27
N ASP A 585 14.52 -43.95 -29.17
CA ASP A 585 15.10 -45.23 -29.59
C ASP A 585 16.63 -45.19 -29.38
N GLN A 586 17.06 -45.51 -28.17
CA GLN A 586 18.29 -46.26 -27.86
C GLN A 586 18.30 -46.68 -26.38
#